data_f4abfaa5bf1e7df2872ce4d68925c526
#
_entry.id   f4abfaa5bf1e7df2872ce4d68925c526
#
_cell.length_a   1.000
_cell.length_b   1.000
_cell.length_c   1.000
_cell.angle_alpha   90.00
_cell.angle_beta   90.00
_cell.angle_gamma   90.00
#
_symmetry.space_group_name_H-M   'P 1'
#
loop_
_entity.id
_entity.type
_entity.pdbx_description
1 polymer ?
#
loop_
_entity_poly.entity_id
_entity_poly.type
_entity_poly.pdbx_seq_one_letter_code
_entity_poly.pdbx_strand_id
1 'polypeptide(L)'
;MFGIQQITFLKGVMALHGVGVGGGSLVYANTLMKPQDEVFLQWPKGVNWKDELAPGYEKAKKILGVTVNRFESISDKYLQKLGHELGIADTYHLTEVGVYFGTPGETVPDPYFAGEGPARTGCNACGACMVGCRVGAKNTLDKNYLYFAEKWGAKILDSLHVDQVLPEGGRYKVTAKRTDRIFSEKTVFTADRVIFAAGVLGTLEILFKNKYSYGHLSKISEKLGKMVRTNGESLCGATQTGTHEDLSVGIAIGSAIHPDKDTKIEPVRYPAGSDAMKFLAVPLTGPGNRVVRPIKMLCNLVFKAPTFIKIYFFSDWSKKGIILLVMKSIDQTLEIKWRRTWMRLFQKHLTTDLKGQNVPSYMPIAQKASTLLAKIVGGVPQNVVSEVVMGTPATAHMLGGCSLSDIGVDSVINQWHELQSYPGLYVCDGSVIPSNLGVNPSLTISALAERFATQFPLASGMTNSEFERRCNII
;
A
#
# COMPACT_ATOMS: atom_id res chain seq x y z
N MET A 1 -12.07 10.55 9.46
CA MET A 1 -10.99 11.46 9.03
C MET A 1 -11.19 11.66 7.53
N PHE A 2 -11.39 12.89 7.10
CA PHE A 2 -11.59 13.21 5.68
C PHE A 2 -10.21 13.54 5.09
N GLY A 3 -9.65 12.65 4.26
CA GLY A 3 -8.37 12.85 3.61
C GLY A 3 -7.99 11.64 2.78
N ILE A 4 -7.05 11.84 1.85
CA ILE A 4 -6.58 10.79 0.94
C ILE A 4 -5.78 9.70 1.66
N GLN A 5 -5.13 10.01 2.79
CA GLN A 5 -4.40 9.05 3.62
C GLN A 5 -5.24 8.71 4.86
N GLN A 6 -5.50 7.46 5.06
CA GLN A 6 -6.26 6.96 6.21
C GLN A 6 -5.48 5.92 7.00
N ILE A 7 -5.76 5.87 8.31
CA ILE A 7 -5.22 4.87 9.22
C ILE A 7 -6.41 4.08 9.79
N THR A 8 -6.42 2.79 9.55
CA THR A 8 -7.43 1.88 10.08
C THR A 8 -6.82 0.98 11.14
N PHE A 9 -7.37 1.03 12.35
CA PHE A 9 -7.00 0.14 13.45
C PHE A 9 -7.91 -1.07 13.47
N LEU A 10 -7.34 -2.24 13.21
CA LEU A 10 -7.94 -3.53 13.47
C LEU A 10 -7.30 -4.12 14.73
N LYS A 11 -7.93 -5.13 15.34
CA LYS A 11 -7.43 -5.71 16.61
C LYS A 11 -5.98 -6.21 16.52
N GLY A 12 -5.53 -6.67 15.35
CA GLY A 12 -4.23 -7.29 15.12
C GLY A 12 -3.31 -6.57 14.13
N VAL A 13 -3.71 -5.42 13.60
CA VAL A 13 -2.90 -4.65 12.64
C VAL A 13 -3.35 -3.20 12.58
N MET A 14 -2.39 -2.29 12.42
CA MET A 14 -2.62 -0.90 12.03
C MET A 14 -2.30 -0.77 10.53
N ALA A 15 -3.29 -0.42 9.73
CA ALA A 15 -3.16 -0.30 8.29
C ALA A 15 -3.22 1.16 7.82
N LEU A 16 -2.19 1.58 7.06
CA LEU A 16 -2.17 2.86 6.36
C LEU A 16 -2.60 2.61 4.91
N HIS A 17 -3.56 3.37 4.41
CA HIS A 17 -4.05 3.18 3.05
C HIS A 17 -4.56 4.47 2.41
N GLY A 18 -4.71 4.45 1.07
CA GLY A 18 -5.24 5.57 0.29
C GLY A 18 -6.72 5.42 0.02
N VAL A 19 -7.45 6.55 0.03
CA VAL A 19 -8.87 6.61 -0.32
C VAL A 19 -9.11 7.79 -1.25
N GLY A 20 -9.80 7.53 -2.36
CA GLY A 20 -10.12 8.52 -3.39
C GLY A 20 -9.98 7.96 -4.80
N VAL A 21 -10.30 8.76 -5.82
CA VAL A 21 -10.07 8.40 -7.23
C VAL A 21 -8.56 8.27 -7.46
N GLY A 22 -8.12 7.07 -7.86
CA GLY A 22 -6.69 6.71 -7.92
C GLY A 22 -6.22 5.81 -6.76
N GLY A 23 -7.05 5.60 -5.74
CA GLY A 23 -6.83 4.64 -4.64
C GLY A 23 -5.49 4.81 -3.95
N GLY A 24 -4.76 3.69 -3.74
CA GLY A 24 -3.45 3.67 -3.09
C GLY A 24 -2.39 4.55 -3.76
N SER A 25 -2.50 4.80 -5.09
CA SER A 25 -1.54 5.64 -5.81
C SER A 25 -1.50 7.09 -5.31
N LEU A 26 -2.58 7.57 -4.69
CA LEU A 26 -2.62 8.91 -4.11
C LEU A 26 -1.63 9.08 -2.95
N VAL A 27 -1.36 8.02 -2.21
CA VAL A 27 -0.55 8.04 -0.99
C VAL A 27 0.68 7.12 -1.01
N TYR A 28 0.89 6.33 -2.06
CA TYR A 28 2.08 5.47 -2.13
C TYR A 28 3.37 6.30 -2.21
N ALA A 29 4.47 5.71 -1.76
CA ALA A 29 5.77 6.38 -1.69
C ALA A 29 6.55 6.35 -3.02
N ASN A 30 5.86 6.23 -4.14
CA ASN A 30 6.33 6.16 -5.53
C ASN A 30 7.04 4.87 -5.92
N THR A 31 7.43 4.02 -4.98
CA THR A 31 8.26 2.85 -5.25
C THR A 31 7.49 1.80 -6.04
N LEU A 32 8.06 1.37 -7.16
CA LEU A 32 7.45 0.47 -8.14
C LEU A 32 8.44 -0.64 -8.51
N MET A 33 8.59 -1.61 -7.61
CA MET A 33 9.58 -2.66 -7.73
C MET A 33 8.92 -4.03 -7.94
N LYS A 34 9.60 -4.87 -8.74
CA LYS A 34 9.25 -6.28 -8.91
C LYS A 34 9.78 -7.08 -7.71
N PRO A 35 9.02 -8.03 -7.12
CA PRO A 35 9.53 -8.94 -6.12
C PRO A 35 10.56 -9.90 -6.71
N GLN A 36 11.33 -10.57 -5.84
CA GLN A 36 12.22 -11.65 -6.24
C GLN A 36 11.42 -12.83 -6.81
N ASP A 37 12.00 -13.55 -7.76
CA ASP A 37 11.30 -14.63 -8.49
C ASP A 37 10.85 -15.77 -7.57
N GLU A 38 11.54 -16.01 -6.47
CA GLU A 38 11.22 -17.01 -5.46
C GLU A 38 9.85 -16.79 -4.79
N VAL A 39 9.37 -15.56 -4.75
CA VAL A 39 8.04 -15.22 -4.21
C VAL A 39 6.94 -15.94 -5.00
N PHE A 40 7.12 -16.09 -6.31
CA PHE A 40 6.13 -16.74 -7.17
C PHE A 40 6.03 -18.26 -6.96
N LEU A 41 7.01 -18.89 -6.32
CA LEU A 41 6.94 -20.31 -5.96
C LEU A 41 5.85 -20.61 -4.91
N GLN A 42 5.39 -19.58 -4.18
CA GLN A 42 4.32 -19.68 -3.20
C GLN A 42 2.93 -19.45 -3.82
N TRP A 43 2.85 -19.10 -5.11
CA TRP A 43 1.62 -18.79 -5.81
C TRP A 43 0.95 -20.07 -6.35
N PRO A 44 -0.32 -20.02 -6.80
CA PRO A 44 -1.04 -21.19 -7.32
C PRO A 44 -0.24 -21.97 -8.35
N LYS A 45 -0.31 -23.30 -8.26
CA LYS A 45 0.44 -24.22 -9.12
C LYS A 45 -0.13 -24.26 -10.55
N GLY A 46 0.64 -24.80 -11.49
CA GLY A 46 0.20 -24.96 -12.89
C GLY A 46 0.35 -23.71 -13.76
N VAL A 47 0.83 -22.60 -13.17
CA VAL A 47 1.17 -21.37 -13.91
C VAL A 47 2.59 -20.97 -13.54
N ASN A 48 3.41 -20.69 -14.55
CA ASN A 48 4.71 -20.04 -14.32
C ASN A 48 4.46 -18.53 -14.15
N TRP A 49 4.16 -18.10 -12.93
CA TRP A 49 3.77 -16.72 -12.62
C TRP A 49 4.82 -15.68 -12.97
N LYS A 50 6.10 -16.04 -12.93
CA LYS A 50 7.19 -15.16 -13.38
C LYS A 50 7.02 -14.78 -14.84
N ASP A 51 6.85 -15.77 -15.70
CA ASP A 51 6.73 -15.57 -17.15
C ASP A 51 5.34 -15.03 -17.53
N GLU A 52 4.30 -15.53 -16.86
CA GLU A 52 2.90 -15.09 -17.06
C GLU A 52 2.71 -13.60 -16.76
N LEU A 53 3.39 -13.06 -15.76
CA LEU A 53 3.29 -11.65 -15.38
C LEU A 53 4.32 -10.75 -16.04
N ALA A 54 5.34 -11.30 -16.72
CA ALA A 54 6.38 -10.49 -17.34
C ALA A 54 5.84 -9.42 -18.31
N PRO A 55 4.92 -9.74 -19.24
CA PRO A 55 4.33 -8.72 -20.12
C PRO A 55 3.55 -7.64 -19.35
N GLY A 56 2.83 -8.05 -18.30
CA GLY A 56 2.07 -7.14 -17.43
C GLY A 56 2.99 -6.19 -16.66
N TYR A 57 4.14 -6.67 -16.16
CA TYR A 57 5.15 -5.82 -15.52
C TYR A 57 5.73 -4.79 -16.48
N GLU A 58 6.11 -5.18 -17.68
CA GLU A 58 6.69 -4.27 -18.68
C GLU A 58 5.68 -3.19 -19.07
N LYS A 59 4.44 -3.58 -19.33
CA LYS A 59 3.37 -2.63 -19.66
C LYS A 59 3.08 -1.69 -18.48
N ALA A 60 2.96 -2.21 -17.27
CA ALA A 60 2.73 -1.39 -16.08
C ALA A 60 3.90 -0.44 -15.81
N LYS A 61 5.15 -0.86 -15.97
CA LYS A 61 6.33 0.01 -15.86
C LYS A 61 6.27 1.18 -16.86
N LYS A 62 5.93 0.89 -18.11
CA LYS A 62 5.79 1.92 -19.16
C LYS A 62 4.70 2.93 -18.80
N ILE A 63 3.49 2.47 -18.48
CA ILE A 63 2.32 3.32 -18.19
C ILE A 63 2.53 4.14 -16.91
N LEU A 64 3.12 3.54 -15.88
CA LEU A 64 3.44 4.23 -14.62
C LEU A 64 4.70 5.10 -14.71
N GLY A 65 5.38 5.13 -15.87
CA GLY A 65 6.58 5.94 -16.10
C GLY A 65 7.69 5.61 -15.09
N VAL A 66 7.95 4.32 -14.88
CA VAL A 66 8.94 3.86 -13.90
C VAL A 66 10.34 4.24 -14.35
N THR A 67 11.09 4.83 -13.45
CA THR A 67 12.50 5.19 -13.65
C THR A 67 13.26 5.00 -12.34
N VAL A 68 14.59 4.80 -12.44
CA VAL A 68 15.43 4.81 -11.23
C VAL A 68 15.44 6.22 -10.63
N ASN A 69 15.39 6.30 -9.30
CA ASN A 69 15.47 7.57 -8.60
C ASN A 69 16.71 8.36 -9.04
N ARG A 70 16.52 9.66 -9.36
CA ARG A 70 17.60 10.56 -9.80
C ARG A 70 18.01 11.57 -8.74
N PHE A 71 17.38 11.52 -7.55
CA PHE A 71 17.62 12.46 -6.47
C PHE A 71 18.04 11.72 -5.21
N GLU A 72 19.34 11.55 -5.02
CA GLU A 72 19.89 10.99 -3.80
C GLU A 72 19.90 12.04 -2.68
N SER A 73 19.07 11.84 -1.67
CA SER A 73 18.92 12.75 -0.54
C SER A 73 19.87 12.42 0.61
N ILE A 74 19.92 13.29 1.61
CA ILE A 74 20.67 13.03 2.85
C ILE A 74 20.20 11.74 3.55
N SER A 75 18.90 11.46 3.58
CA SER A 75 18.40 10.21 4.17
C SER A 75 18.86 8.97 3.41
N ASP A 76 19.02 9.07 2.08
CA ASP A 76 19.56 7.97 1.27
C ASP A 76 21.05 7.72 1.60
N LYS A 77 21.82 8.80 1.77
CA LYS A 77 23.23 8.72 2.23
C LYS A 77 23.34 8.13 3.65
N TYR A 78 22.40 8.43 4.53
CA TYR A 78 22.34 7.80 5.86
C TYR A 78 21.97 6.31 5.78
N LEU A 79 21.09 5.91 4.86
CA LEU A 79 20.84 4.50 4.60
C LEU A 79 22.07 3.79 4.06
N GLN A 80 22.84 4.42 3.16
CA GLN A 80 24.10 3.87 2.66
C GLN A 80 25.10 3.64 3.80
N LYS A 81 25.27 4.62 4.70
CA LYS A 81 26.09 4.45 5.91
C LYS A 81 25.57 3.33 6.80
N LEU A 82 24.25 3.20 6.95
CA LEU A 82 23.64 2.08 7.70
C LEU A 82 23.98 0.73 7.04
N GLY A 83 23.99 0.65 5.72
CA GLY A 83 24.43 -0.54 4.98
C GLY A 83 25.87 -0.91 5.30
N HIS A 84 26.79 0.06 5.39
CA HIS A 84 28.17 -0.17 5.84
C HIS A 84 28.25 -0.70 7.28
N GLU A 85 27.53 -0.10 8.22
CA GLU A 85 27.48 -0.54 9.62
C GLU A 85 26.86 -1.94 9.81
N LEU A 86 26.00 -2.35 8.90
CA LEU A 86 25.39 -3.68 8.89
C LEU A 86 26.27 -4.72 8.17
N GLY A 87 27.31 -4.30 7.45
CA GLY A 87 28.19 -5.18 6.65
C GLY A 87 27.56 -5.63 5.32
N ILE A 88 26.65 -4.82 4.76
CA ILE A 88 25.86 -5.10 3.53
C ILE A 88 25.89 -3.93 2.56
N ALA A 89 26.96 -3.18 2.51
CA ALA A 89 27.09 -1.96 1.71
C ALA A 89 26.86 -2.19 0.20
N ASP A 90 27.21 -3.35 -0.30
CA ASP A 90 27.05 -3.83 -1.67
C ASP A 90 25.59 -3.99 -2.09
N THR A 91 24.66 -4.08 -1.14
CA THR A 91 23.23 -4.19 -1.42
C THR A 91 22.51 -2.85 -1.60
N TYR A 92 23.21 -1.73 -1.32
CA TYR A 92 22.62 -0.39 -1.47
C TYR A 92 22.34 -0.07 -2.95
N HIS A 93 21.12 0.38 -3.22
CA HIS A 93 20.73 0.84 -4.55
C HIS A 93 19.63 1.92 -4.47
N LEU A 94 19.55 2.75 -5.50
CA LEU A 94 18.45 3.69 -5.70
C LEU A 94 17.23 2.93 -6.22
N THR A 95 16.03 3.28 -5.70
CA THR A 95 14.79 2.56 -6.00
C THR A 95 14.22 2.92 -7.38
N GLU A 96 13.51 1.99 -8.02
CA GLU A 96 12.61 2.27 -9.15
C GLU A 96 11.36 2.97 -8.65
N VAL A 97 11.01 4.11 -9.28
CA VAL A 97 9.94 5.00 -8.81
C VAL A 97 9.09 5.56 -9.94
N GLY A 98 7.82 5.83 -9.67
CA GLY A 98 6.90 6.50 -10.59
C GLY A 98 6.90 8.02 -10.39
N VAL A 99 7.98 8.70 -10.79
CA VAL A 99 8.15 10.16 -10.64
C VAL A 99 8.71 10.76 -11.91
N TYR A 100 8.15 11.87 -12.36
CA TYR A 100 8.71 12.67 -13.44
C TYR A 100 9.81 13.60 -12.91
N PHE A 101 11.06 13.34 -13.31
CA PHE A 101 12.27 14.10 -12.94
C PHE A 101 12.67 15.15 -13.99
N GLY A 102 11.70 15.87 -14.57
CA GLY A 102 11.99 17.01 -15.43
C GLY A 102 12.63 18.18 -14.66
N THR A 103 12.79 19.35 -15.30
CA THR A 103 13.24 20.56 -14.60
C THR A 103 12.33 20.84 -13.40
N PRO A 104 12.88 21.01 -12.18
CA PRO A 104 12.08 21.20 -10.98
C PRO A 104 11.08 22.36 -11.10
N GLY A 105 9.79 22.07 -10.90
CA GLY A 105 8.71 23.05 -10.95
C GLY A 105 8.29 23.49 -12.36
N GLU A 106 8.98 23.08 -13.41
CA GLU A 106 8.62 23.37 -14.80
C GLU A 106 7.56 22.37 -15.28
N THR A 107 6.48 22.91 -15.89
CA THR A 107 5.42 22.09 -16.49
C THR A 107 5.65 21.94 -17.98
N VAL A 108 5.67 20.69 -18.44
CA VAL A 108 5.80 20.35 -19.86
C VAL A 108 4.52 19.64 -20.34
N PRO A 109 4.18 19.70 -21.65
CA PRO A 109 3.20 18.80 -22.24
C PRO A 109 3.60 17.34 -21.97
N ASP A 110 2.68 16.41 -22.19
CA ASP A 110 2.88 14.99 -21.90
C ASP A 110 4.28 14.45 -22.23
N PRO A 111 5.07 13.98 -21.23
CA PRO A 111 6.41 13.43 -21.48
C PRO A 111 6.42 11.90 -21.64
N TYR A 112 5.25 11.21 -21.60
CA TYR A 112 5.17 9.76 -21.54
C TYR A 112 4.42 9.09 -22.69
N PHE A 113 3.40 9.76 -23.27
CA PHE A 113 2.40 9.14 -24.13
C PHE A 113 2.28 9.83 -25.49
N ALA A 114 3.40 10.26 -26.05
CA ALA A 114 3.50 10.90 -27.36
C ALA A 114 2.54 12.12 -27.56
N GLY A 115 2.30 12.88 -26.51
CA GLY A 115 1.42 14.06 -26.52
C GLY A 115 -0.05 13.76 -26.26
N GLU A 116 -0.43 12.51 -26.08
CA GLU A 116 -1.81 12.08 -25.82
C GLU A 116 -2.19 12.10 -24.33
N GLY A 117 -1.20 12.14 -23.45
CA GLY A 117 -1.36 12.14 -22.00
C GLY A 117 -1.44 13.54 -21.38
N PRO A 118 -1.61 13.65 -20.06
CA PRO A 118 -1.69 14.93 -19.36
C PRO A 118 -0.31 15.56 -19.19
N ALA A 119 -0.28 16.89 -19.09
CA ALA A 119 0.92 17.65 -18.75
C ALA A 119 1.51 17.20 -17.40
N ARG A 120 2.84 17.32 -17.26
CA ARG A 120 3.58 16.92 -16.06
C ARG A 120 4.50 18.03 -15.60
N THR A 121 4.67 18.15 -14.30
CA THR A 121 5.61 19.12 -13.70
C THR A 121 6.77 18.38 -13.08
N GLY A 122 8.00 18.87 -13.33
CA GLY A 122 9.22 18.26 -12.79
C GLY A 122 9.25 18.24 -11.26
N CYS A 123 9.74 17.15 -10.68
CA CYS A 123 9.81 16.96 -9.23
C CYS A 123 10.74 17.97 -8.57
N ASN A 124 10.27 18.67 -7.53
CA ASN A 124 11.06 19.62 -6.75
C ASN A 124 11.57 19.03 -5.41
N ALA A 125 11.54 17.72 -5.26
CA ALA A 125 12.05 17.01 -4.08
C ALA A 125 11.44 17.45 -2.73
N CYS A 126 10.16 17.80 -2.69
CA CYS A 126 9.49 18.34 -1.49
C CYS A 126 9.07 17.28 -0.44
N GLY A 127 9.34 15.99 -0.65
CA GLY A 127 8.98 14.90 0.28
C GLY A 127 7.49 14.57 0.40
N ALA A 128 6.58 15.26 -0.31
CA ALA A 128 5.13 15.18 -0.11
C ALA A 128 4.43 14.01 -0.83
N CYS A 129 5.17 13.01 -1.31
CA CYS A 129 4.61 11.94 -2.12
C CYS A 129 3.47 11.17 -1.43
N MET A 130 3.57 10.91 -0.13
CA MET A 130 2.58 10.15 0.64
C MET A 130 1.38 10.96 1.13
N VAL A 131 1.42 12.29 1.02
CA VAL A 131 0.34 13.18 1.45
C VAL A 131 -0.32 13.93 0.29
N GLY A 132 -0.06 13.47 -0.95
CA GLY A 132 -0.54 14.06 -2.19
C GLY A 132 0.53 14.95 -2.85
N CYS A 133 0.86 14.64 -4.09
CA CYS A 133 1.83 15.39 -4.87
C CYS A 133 1.19 16.65 -5.46
N ARG A 134 1.34 17.79 -4.80
CA ARG A 134 0.80 19.08 -5.27
C ARG A 134 1.50 19.61 -6.52
N VAL A 135 2.73 19.18 -6.76
CA VAL A 135 3.52 19.59 -7.93
C VAL A 135 3.04 18.89 -9.22
N GLY A 136 2.48 17.68 -9.10
CA GLY A 136 2.07 16.90 -10.27
C GLY A 136 3.17 16.02 -10.88
N ALA A 137 4.29 15.85 -10.17
CA ALA A 137 5.41 15.01 -10.61
C ALA A 137 5.18 13.51 -10.39
N LYS A 138 4.44 13.13 -9.33
CA LYS A 138 4.15 11.73 -9.01
C LYS A 138 3.18 11.11 -10.01
N ASN A 139 3.47 9.91 -10.51
CA ASN A 139 2.63 9.15 -11.45
C ASN A 139 1.51 8.42 -10.69
N THR A 140 0.47 9.14 -10.29
CA THR A 140 -0.78 8.63 -9.73
C THR A 140 -1.70 8.13 -10.87
N LEU A 141 -2.62 7.20 -10.56
CA LEU A 141 -3.45 6.56 -11.60
C LEU A 141 -4.35 7.55 -12.37
N ASP A 142 -4.71 8.68 -11.80
CA ASP A 142 -5.43 9.76 -12.47
C ASP A 142 -4.63 10.45 -13.61
N LYS A 143 -3.33 10.17 -13.70
CA LYS A 143 -2.42 10.74 -14.72
C LYS A 143 -2.00 9.74 -15.80
N ASN A 144 -2.51 8.53 -15.72
CA ASN A 144 -2.20 7.46 -16.67
C ASN A 144 -3.43 6.56 -16.87
N TYR A 145 -3.57 5.43 -16.17
CA TYR A 145 -4.66 4.47 -16.39
C TYR A 145 -6.05 5.12 -16.37
N LEU A 146 -6.38 5.89 -15.35
CA LEU A 146 -7.71 6.51 -15.24
C LEU A 146 -7.89 7.64 -16.25
N TYR A 147 -6.83 8.42 -16.50
CA TYR A 147 -6.86 9.46 -17.53
C TYR A 147 -7.27 8.89 -18.91
N PHE A 148 -6.61 7.80 -19.32
CA PHE A 148 -6.92 7.17 -20.58
C PHE A 148 -8.25 6.42 -20.56
N ALA A 149 -8.64 5.83 -19.43
CA ALA A 149 -9.95 5.23 -19.27
C ALA A 149 -11.07 6.26 -19.53
N GLU A 150 -11.01 7.44 -18.93
CA GLU A 150 -11.96 8.53 -19.16
C GLU A 150 -11.90 9.06 -20.59
N LYS A 151 -10.68 9.31 -21.10
CA LYS A 151 -10.46 9.77 -22.49
C LYS A 151 -11.08 8.81 -23.51
N TRP A 152 -11.13 7.53 -23.20
CA TRP A 152 -11.72 6.49 -24.07
C TRP A 152 -13.16 6.09 -23.71
N GLY A 153 -13.82 6.88 -22.86
CA GLY A 153 -15.27 6.81 -22.63
C GLY A 153 -15.71 6.12 -21.35
N ALA A 154 -14.79 5.70 -20.46
CA ALA A 154 -15.18 5.26 -19.14
C ALA A 154 -15.69 6.45 -18.30
N LYS A 155 -16.70 6.18 -17.45
CA LYS A 155 -17.25 7.20 -16.54
C LYS A 155 -16.72 6.95 -15.15
N ILE A 156 -16.00 7.90 -14.57
CA ILE A 156 -15.57 7.90 -13.18
C ILE A 156 -16.61 8.67 -12.37
N LEU A 157 -17.22 8.00 -11.40
CA LEU A 157 -18.18 8.58 -10.48
C LEU A 157 -17.54 8.66 -9.10
N ASP A 158 -17.07 9.83 -8.74
CA ASP A 158 -16.45 10.09 -7.45
C ASP A 158 -17.47 10.18 -6.30
N SER A 159 -16.97 10.26 -5.07
CA SER A 159 -17.79 10.49 -3.87
C SER A 159 -18.94 9.49 -3.70
N LEU A 160 -18.81 8.28 -4.24
CA LEU A 160 -19.77 7.18 -4.09
C LEU A 160 -19.16 6.03 -3.29
N HIS A 161 -19.87 5.56 -2.29
CA HIS A 161 -19.57 4.36 -1.52
C HIS A 161 -20.53 3.23 -1.91
N VAL A 162 -20.01 2.18 -2.53
CA VAL A 162 -20.78 0.98 -2.86
C VAL A 162 -21.07 0.21 -1.58
N ASP A 163 -22.36 -0.14 -1.38
CA ASP A 163 -22.84 -0.81 -0.18
C ASP A 163 -23.38 -2.22 -0.49
N GLN A 164 -24.11 -2.37 -1.60
CA GLN A 164 -24.77 -3.64 -1.94
C GLN A 164 -24.49 -4.08 -3.36
N VAL A 165 -24.32 -5.38 -3.54
CA VAL A 165 -24.25 -6.06 -4.84
C VAL A 165 -25.21 -7.24 -4.78
N LEU A 166 -26.29 -7.20 -5.55
CA LEU A 166 -27.38 -8.18 -5.57
C LEU A 166 -27.45 -8.84 -6.95
N PRO A 167 -27.32 -10.17 -7.05
CA PRO A 167 -27.66 -10.91 -8.26
C PRO A 167 -29.16 -10.81 -8.55
N GLU A 168 -29.52 -10.33 -9.75
CA GLU A 168 -30.92 -10.14 -10.15
C GLU A 168 -31.06 -10.36 -11.67
N GLY A 169 -31.89 -11.33 -12.07
CA GLY A 169 -32.19 -11.56 -13.50
C GLY A 169 -30.99 -11.87 -14.40
N GLY A 170 -29.98 -12.58 -13.90
CA GLY A 170 -28.73 -12.87 -14.64
C GLY A 170 -27.74 -11.70 -14.72
N ARG A 171 -28.04 -10.60 -14.07
CA ARG A 171 -27.19 -9.39 -13.96
C ARG A 171 -26.93 -9.05 -12.49
N TYR A 172 -26.22 -7.96 -12.25
CA TYR A 172 -25.91 -7.47 -10.90
C TYR A 172 -26.44 -6.07 -10.69
N LYS A 173 -27.21 -5.88 -9.61
CA LYS A 173 -27.66 -4.58 -9.14
C LYS A 173 -26.72 -4.08 -8.07
N VAL A 174 -26.05 -2.96 -8.36
CA VAL A 174 -25.08 -2.33 -7.47
C VAL A 174 -25.68 -1.07 -6.86
N THR A 175 -25.73 -1.00 -5.54
CA THR A 175 -26.26 0.15 -4.81
C THR A 175 -25.14 0.91 -4.14
N ALA A 176 -25.09 2.21 -4.37
CA ALA A 176 -24.12 3.14 -3.79
C ALA A 176 -24.79 4.33 -3.11
N LYS A 177 -24.07 4.99 -2.21
CA LYS A 177 -24.47 6.21 -1.52
C LYS A 177 -23.38 7.27 -1.66
N ARG A 178 -23.78 8.52 -1.74
CA ARG A 178 -22.83 9.64 -1.71
C ARG A 178 -22.15 9.76 -0.34
N THR A 179 -20.87 10.08 -0.35
CA THR A 179 -20.05 10.24 0.86
C THR A 179 -19.83 11.71 1.25
N ASP A 180 -20.15 12.64 0.36
CA ASP A 180 -20.04 14.09 0.56
C ASP A 180 -21.29 14.71 1.21
N ARG A 181 -22.34 13.93 1.45
CA ARG A 181 -23.61 14.35 2.07
C ARG A 181 -24.02 13.39 3.18
N ILE A 182 -24.55 13.93 4.27
CA ILE A 182 -25.04 13.14 5.42
C ILE A 182 -26.32 12.36 5.04
N PHE A 183 -27.22 13.01 4.32
CA PHE A 183 -28.44 12.40 3.80
C PHE A 183 -28.35 12.38 2.28
N SER A 184 -28.27 11.18 1.71
CA SER A 184 -28.24 11.00 0.26
C SER A 184 -29.14 9.84 -0.15
N GLU A 185 -29.82 10.02 -1.28
CA GLU A 185 -30.52 8.92 -1.94
C GLU A 185 -29.54 7.86 -2.41
N LYS A 186 -30.03 6.63 -2.50
CA LYS A 186 -29.25 5.53 -3.05
C LYS A 186 -29.20 5.66 -4.57
N THR A 187 -28.01 5.59 -5.12
CA THR A 187 -27.81 5.45 -6.57
C THR A 187 -27.73 3.96 -6.90
N VAL A 188 -28.44 3.53 -7.92
CA VAL A 188 -28.51 2.13 -8.35
C VAL A 188 -27.99 2.00 -9.77
N PHE A 189 -27.11 1.04 -9.97
CA PHE A 189 -26.55 0.66 -11.25
C PHE A 189 -26.90 -0.80 -11.55
N THR A 190 -27.00 -1.16 -12.82
CA THR A 190 -27.15 -2.55 -13.26
C THR A 190 -26.03 -2.87 -14.24
N ALA A 191 -25.36 -4.00 -14.06
CA ALA A 191 -24.25 -4.45 -14.89
C ALA A 191 -24.24 -5.96 -15.07
N ASP A 192 -23.72 -6.42 -16.21
CA ASP A 192 -23.53 -7.85 -16.49
C ASP A 192 -22.32 -8.39 -15.72
N ARG A 193 -21.33 -7.52 -15.46
CA ARG A 193 -20.10 -7.85 -14.72
C ARG A 193 -19.79 -6.78 -13.72
N VAL A 194 -19.25 -7.17 -12.54
CA VAL A 194 -18.80 -6.26 -11.50
C VAL A 194 -17.39 -6.64 -11.07
N ILE A 195 -16.49 -5.67 -11.02
CA ILE A 195 -15.10 -5.85 -10.58
C ILE A 195 -14.92 -5.12 -9.26
N PHE A 196 -14.60 -5.87 -8.20
CA PHE A 196 -14.23 -5.30 -6.90
C PHE A 196 -12.76 -4.90 -6.94
N ALA A 197 -12.48 -3.61 -6.84
CA ALA A 197 -11.14 -3.03 -6.83
C ALA A 197 -11.00 -1.94 -5.76
N ALA A 198 -11.66 -2.15 -4.61
CA ALA A 198 -11.72 -1.17 -3.52
C ALA A 198 -10.53 -1.26 -2.53
N GLY A 199 -9.47 -1.96 -2.92
CA GLY A 199 -8.35 -2.32 -2.03
C GLY A 199 -8.76 -3.37 -1.00
N VAL A 200 -7.78 -4.01 -0.33
CA VAL A 200 -8.04 -5.15 0.55
C VAL A 200 -9.17 -4.90 1.55
N LEU A 201 -9.09 -3.78 2.28
CA LEU A 201 -10.09 -3.49 3.32
C LEU A 201 -11.47 -3.17 2.71
N GLY A 202 -11.52 -2.37 1.65
CA GLY A 202 -12.79 -2.00 1.01
C GLY A 202 -13.46 -3.18 0.33
N THR A 203 -12.72 -3.99 -0.41
CA THR A 203 -13.23 -5.19 -1.08
C THR A 203 -13.73 -6.21 -0.07
N LEU A 204 -12.96 -6.51 0.99
CA LEU A 204 -13.41 -7.40 2.05
C LEU A 204 -14.66 -6.87 2.76
N GLU A 205 -14.72 -5.57 3.03
CA GLU A 205 -15.92 -4.98 3.67
C GLU A 205 -17.17 -5.18 2.82
N ILE A 206 -17.10 -4.87 1.52
CA ILE A 206 -18.23 -5.06 0.60
C ILE A 206 -18.64 -6.54 0.54
N LEU A 207 -17.70 -7.46 0.36
CA LEU A 207 -17.98 -8.88 0.25
C LEU A 207 -18.55 -9.47 1.56
N PHE A 208 -17.99 -9.13 2.72
CA PHE A 208 -18.49 -9.54 4.01
C PHE A 208 -19.90 -9.01 4.30
N LYS A 209 -20.16 -7.74 4.00
CA LYS A 209 -21.50 -7.15 4.13
C LYS A 209 -22.52 -7.91 3.30
N ASN A 210 -22.20 -8.17 2.04
CA ASN A 210 -23.11 -8.83 1.12
C ASN A 210 -23.29 -10.31 1.46
N LYS A 211 -22.28 -10.98 2.02
CA LYS A 211 -22.41 -12.36 2.51
C LYS A 211 -23.20 -12.44 3.80
N TYR A 212 -22.80 -11.71 4.85
CA TYR A 212 -23.27 -11.95 6.22
C TYR A 212 -24.29 -10.96 6.75
N SER A 213 -24.46 -9.79 6.14
CA SER A 213 -25.44 -8.80 6.60
C SER A 213 -26.66 -8.72 5.69
N TYR A 214 -26.47 -8.76 4.39
CA TYR A 214 -27.55 -8.71 3.41
C TYR A 214 -27.98 -10.10 2.90
N GLY A 215 -27.09 -11.09 2.94
CA GLY A 215 -27.35 -12.43 2.40
C GLY A 215 -27.34 -12.51 0.86
N HIS A 216 -27.01 -11.41 0.15
CA HIS A 216 -27.04 -11.33 -1.30
C HIS A 216 -26.01 -12.25 -1.95
N LEU A 217 -24.83 -12.39 -1.33
CA LEU A 217 -23.71 -13.19 -1.81
C LEU A 217 -23.37 -14.32 -0.82
N SER A 218 -24.40 -15.02 -0.31
CA SER A 218 -24.28 -16.06 0.72
C SER A 218 -23.41 -17.25 0.33
N LYS A 219 -23.28 -17.54 -0.98
CA LYS A 219 -22.48 -18.66 -1.51
C LYS A 219 -20.98 -18.39 -1.62
N ILE A 220 -20.50 -17.19 -1.30
CA ILE A 220 -19.05 -16.92 -1.24
C ILE A 220 -18.40 -17.91 -0.27
N SER A 221 -17.24 -18.46 -0.62
CA SER A 221 -16.50 -19.41 0.22
C SER A 221 -16.23 -18.88 1.64
N GLU A 222 -16.14 -19.77 2.61
CA GLU A 222 -15.72 -19.48 4.00
C GLU A 222 -14.21 -19.15 4.09
N LYS A 223 -13.50 -19.15 2.97
CA LYS A 223 -12.11 -18.67 2.86
C LYS A 223 -12.02 -17.14 2.77
N LEU A 224 -13.14 -16.42 2.59
CA LEU A 224 -13.16 -14.96 2.58
C LEU A 224 -12.51 -14.39 3.84
N GLY A 225 -11.54 -13.49 3.63
CA GLY A 225 -10.78 -12.84 4.69
C GLY A 225 -9.68 -13.71 5.33
N LYS A 226 -9.47 -14.95 4.87
CA LYS A 226 -8.31 -15.76 5.26
C LYS A 226 -7.08 -15.40 4.45
N MET A 227 -5.90 -15.77 4.97
CA MET A 227 -4.61 -15.53 4.30
C MET A 227 -4.36 -14.05 3.98
N VAL A 228 -4.83 -13.15 4.83
CA VAL A 228 -4.48 -11.72 4.75
C VAL A 228 -3.06 -11.53 5.26
N ARG A 229 -2.30 -10.66 4.60
CA ARG A 229 -0.89 -10.42 4.86
C ARG A 229 -0.60 -8.94 5.08
N THR A 230 0.51 -8.67 5.76
CA THR A 230 0.98 -7.32 6.09
C THR A 230 2.31 -7.00 5.42
N ASN A 231 2.71 -7.79 4.42
CA ASN A 231 4.02 -7.72 3.77
C ASN A 231 5.21 -7.87 4.76
N GLY A 232 4.96 -8.48 5.93
CA GLY A 232 5.96 -8.69 6.98
C GLY A 232 6.62 -7.40 7.46
N GLU A 233 5.84 -6.32 7.64
CA GLU A 233 6.37 -4.97 7.89
C GLU A 233 6.61 -4.65 9.35
N SER A 234 7.66 -3.82 9.57
CA SER A 234 7.90 -3.07 10.80
C SER A 234 8.30 -1.63 10.46
N LEU A 235 7.73 -0.69 11.17
CA LEU A 235 8.07 0.74 11.07
C LEU A 235 8.87 1.16 12.29
N CYS A 236 10.11 1.54 12.06
CA CYS A 236 11.02 2.06 13.08
C CYS A 236 11.78 3.27 12.52
N GLY A 237 12.82 3.74 13.19
CA GLY A 237 13.64 4.82 12.65
C GLY A 237 14.39 5.57 13.70
N ALA A 238 14.78 6.80 13.39
CA ALA A 238 15.52 7.68 14.30
C ALA A 238 15.11 9.14 14.12
N THR A 239 15.18 9.91 15.20
CA THR A 239 15.02 11.36 15.18
C THR A 239 16.29 12.03 15.68
N GLN A 240 16.85 12.94 14.88
CA GLN A 240 18.00 13.77 15.22
C GLN A 240 17.70 14.67 16.44
N THR A 241 18.68 14.87 17.31
CA THR A 241 18.51 15.69 18.53
C THR A 241 19.31 16.99 18.52
N GLY A 242 20.30 17.10 17.65
CA GLY A 242 21.17 18.28 17.48
C GLY A 242 20.68 19.27 16.41
N THR A 243 21.58 20.13 15.93
CA THR A 243 21.40 20.99 14.75
C THR A 243 21.86 20.24 13.51
N HIS A 244 21.00 20.12 12.51
CA HIS A 244 21.28 19.19 11.43
C HIS A 244 20.60 19.56 10.12
N GLU A 245 20.91 18.77 9.12
CA GLU A 245 20.39 18.83 7.77
C GLU A 245 18.89 18.56 7.74
N ASP A 246 18.20 19.15 6.77
CA ASP A 246 16.78 18.96 6.57
C ASP A 246 16.52 17.60 5.90
N LEU A 247 15.99 16.64 6.68
CA LEU A 247 15.69 15.27 6.21
C LEU A 247 14.36 15.16 5.48
N SER A 248 13.57 16.23 5.42
CA SER A 248 12.29 16.25 4.68
C SER A 248 12.49 16.41 3.16
N VAL A 249 13.69 16.84 2.72
CA VAL A 249 14.01 17.05 1.30
C VAL A 249 14.32 15.74 0.59
N GLY A 250 13.66 15.49 -0.53
CA GLY A 250 13.78 14.29 -1.35
C GLY A 250 12.43 13.76 -1.83
N ILE A 251 12.41 12.59 -2.46
CA ILE A 251 11.19 11.82 -2.67
C ILE A 251 10.91 10.92 -1.45
N ALA A 252 9.70 10.40 -1.30
CA ALA A 252 9.32 9.69 -0.07
C ALA A 252 10.21 8.48 0.23
N ILE A 253 10.53 7.65 -0.76
CA ILE A 253 11.48 6.53 -0.69
C ILE A 253 12.42 6.65 -1.89
N GLY A 254 13.72 6.81 -1.63
CA GLY A 254 14.73 7.05 -2.69
C GLY A 254 15.71 5.90 -2.90
N SER A 255 15.91 5.05 -1.89
CA SER A 255 16.92 4.00 -1.88
C SER A 255 16.50 2.79 -1.05
N ALA A 256 17.24 1.69 -1.15
CA ALA A 256 17.02 0.49 -0.35
C ALA A 256 18.33 -0.25 -0.07
N ILE A 257 18.33 -1.09 0.99
CA ILE A 257 19.34 -2.09 1.31
C ILE A 257 18.68 -3.44 1.63
N HIS A 258 19.42 -4.53 1.46
CA HIS A 258 18.95 -5.89 1.71
C HIS A 258 19.85 -6.60 2.74
N PRO A 259 19.45 -6.67 4.03
CA PRO A 259 20.20 -7.39 5.05
C PRO A 259 20.35 -8.90 4.80
N ASP A 260 19.33 -9.47 4.17
CA ASP A 260 19.29 -10.86 3.70
C ASP A 260 18.35 -10.97 2.49
N LYS A 261 18.25 -12.15 1.88
CA LYS A 261 17.41 -12.39 0.70
C LYS A 261 15.92 -12.12 0.90
N ASP A 262 15.44 -12.22 2.13
CA ASP A 262 14.03 -12.07 2.48
C ASP A 262 13.69 -10.70 3.09
N THR A 263 14.69 -9.87 3.36
CA THR A 263 14.53 -8.60 4.07
C THR A 263 14.95 -7.41 3.22
N LYS A 264 14.11 -6.39 3.19
CA LYS A 264 14.38 -5.08 2.55
C LYS A 264 14.17 -3.95 3.54
N ILE A 265 15.05 -2.96 3.54
CA ILE A 265 14.95 -1.75 4.36
C ILE A 265 14.98 -0.52 3.45
N GLU A 266 14.00 0.37 3.62
CA GLU A 266 13.86 1.62 2.88
C GLU A 266 13.77 2.82 3.83
N PRO A 267 14.42 3.97 3.53
CA PRO A 267 14.22 5.19 4.28
C PRO A 267 12.95 5.88 3.80
N VAL A 268 12.05 6.19 4.71
CA VAL A 268 10.78 6.85 4.41
C VAL A 268 10.76 8.23 5.06
N ARG A 269 10.27 9.23 4.33
CA ARG A 269 10.11 10.59 4.86
C ARG A 269 8.75 11.18 4.56
N TYR A 270 8.42 12.19 5.37
CA TYR A 270 7.30 13.09 5.16
C TYR A 270 7.79 14.51 4.83
N PRO A 271 7.00 15.34 4.15
CA PRO A 271 7.37 16.72 3.85
C PRO A 271 7.47 17.57 5.12
N ALA A 272 8.18 18.68 5.04
CA ALA A 272 8.16 19.71 6.07
C ALA A 272 6.70 20.09 6.43
N GLY A 273 6.43 20.27 7.73
CA GLY A 273 5.10 20.56 8.26
C GLY A 273 4.25 19.33 8.59
N SER A 274 4.76 18.11 8.39
CA SER A 274 4.07 16.86 8.77
C SER A 274 4.35 16.44 10.22
N ASP A 275 4.53 17.39 11.12
CA ASP A 275 5.00 17.16 12.48
C ASP A 275 4.02 16.37 13.36
N ALA A 276 2.73 16.34 13.01
CA ALA A 276 1.75 15.49 13.69
C ALA A 276 2.11 14.00 13.65
N MET A 277 2.89 13.56 12.66
CA MET A 277 3.35 12.16 12.55
C MET A 277 4.27 11.74 13.71
N LYS A 278 4.91 12.68 14.41
CA LYS A 278 5.73 12.38 15.60
C LYS A 278 4.96 11.65 16.70
N PHE A 279 3.65 11.84 16.82
CA PHE A 279 2.82 11.14 17.81
C PHE A 279 2.63 9.65 17.52
N LEU A 280 2.95 9.20 16.31
CA LEU A 280 3.03 7.79 15.97
C LEU A 280 4.39 7.16 16.31
N ALA A 281 5.41 7.97 16.55
CA ALA A 281 6.77 7.54 16.89
C ALA A 281 6.97 7.56 18.41
N VAL A 282 7.40 6.44 18.98
CA VAL A 282 7.68 6.29 20.41
C VAL A 282 9.10 5.79 20.63
N PRO A 283 9.68 5.93 21.84
CA PRO A 283 11.01 5.39 22.12
C PRO A 283 11.15 3.93 21.72
N LEU A 284 12.28 3.58 21.11
CA LEU A 284 12.60 2.20 20.79
C LEU A 284 12.56 1.33 22.04
N THR A 285 11.87 0.19 21.96
CA THR A 285 11.79 -0.79 23.04
C THR A 285 12.28 -2.14 22.55
N GLY A 286 13.11 -2.80 23.35
CA GLY A 286 13.55 -4.16 23.05
C GLY A 286 12.42 -5.21 23.09
N PRO A 287 12.77 -6.51 23.04
CA PRO A 287 11.78 -7.57 23.06
C PRO A 287 10.95 -7.56 24.34
N GLY A 288 9.73 -8.08 24.23
CA GLY A 288 8.77 -8.17 25.33
C GLY A 288 7.36 -8.40 24.83
N ASN A 289 6.47 -8.73 25.75
CA ASN A 289 5.06 -8.90 25.48
C ASN A 289 4.29 -7.56 25.49
N ARG A 290 2.98 -7.60 25.30
CA ARG A 290 2.08 -6.43 25.27
C ARG A 290 2.03 -5.63 26.58
N VAL A 291 2.57 -6.13 27.68
CA VAL A 291 2.66 -5.43 28.97
C VAL A 291 4.07 -4.86 29.17
N VAL A 292 5.08 -5.67 28.93
CA VAL A 292 6.49 -5.30 29.17
C VAL A 292 6.98 -4.18 28.26
N ARG A 293 6.62 -4.20 26.97
CA ARG A 293 7.07 -3.16 26.01
C ARG A 293 6.51 -1.77 26.34
N PRO A 294 5.21 -1.58 26.64
CA PRO A 294 4.70 -0.29 27.09
C PRO A 294 5.38 0.23 28.37
N ILE A 295 5.66 -0.66 29.36
CA ILE A 295 6.37 -0.28 30.58
C ILE A 295 7.79 0.20 30.25
N LYS A 296 8.55 -0.55 29.43
CA LYS A 296 9.88 -0.13 28.96
C LYS A 296 9.82 1.23 28.25
N MET A 297 8.79 1.46 27.42
CA MET A 297 8.58 2.73 26.75
C MET A 297 8.39 3.86 27.75
N LEU A 298 7.52 3.70 28.75
CA LEU A 298 7.29 4.70 29.79
C LEU A 298 8.57 4.99 30.57
N CYS A 299 9.32 3.96 30.97
CA CYS A 299 10.63 4.13 31.61
C CYS A 299 11.56 4.95 30.70
N ASN A 300 11.69 4.63 29.43
CA ASN A 300 12.52 5.38 28.49
C ASN A 300 12.08 6.84 28.35
N LEU A 301 10.75 7.11 28.33
CA LEU A 301 10.22 8.48 28.31
C LEU A 301 10.60 9.25 29.57
N VAL A 302 10.56 8.63 30.76
CA VAL A 302 10.92 9.25 32.01
C VAL A 302 12.43 9.48 32.08
N PHE A 303 13.25 8.45 31.84
CA PHE A 303 14.72 8.57 31.95
C PHE A 303 15.33 9.52 30.91
N LYS A 304 14.69 9.69 29.75
CA LYS A 304 15.12 10.60 28.67
C LYS A 304 14.12 11.73 28.45
N ALA A 305 13.39 12.13 29.49
CA ALA A 305 12.32 13.13 29.42
C ALA A 305 12.74 14.44 28.74
N PRO A 306 13.88 15.08 29.02
CA PRO A 306 14.27 16.31 28.32
C PRO A 306 14.38 16.15 26.83
N THR A 307 14.90 15.01 26.36
CA THR A 307 15.04 14.71 24.92
C THR A 307 13.68 14.52 24.24
N PHE A 308 12.79 13.73 24.85
CA PHE A 308 11.48 13.48 24.28
C PHE A 308 10.54 14.68 24.36
N ILE A 309 10.61 15.50 25.42
CA ILE A 309 9.91 16.77 25.50
C ILE A 309 10.34 17.68 24.33
N LYS A 310 11.66 17.79 24.08
CA LYS A 310 12.16 18.54 22.93
C LYS A 310 11.63 18.01 21.60
N ILE A 311 11.60 16.69 21.39
CA ILE A 311 11.11 16.07 20.16
C ILE A 311 9.61 16.32 19.97
N TYR A 312 8.79 16.09 21.00
CA TYR A 312 7.34 16.17 20.86
C TYR A 312 6.79 17.60 20.85
N PHE A 313 7.41 18.54 21.53
CA PHE A 313 6.85 19.89 21.70
C PHE A 313 7.63 20.99 20.99
N PHE A 314 8.92 20.82 20.78
CA PHE A 314 9.82 21.90 20.34
C PHE A 314 10.64 21.57 19.08
N SER A 315 10.30 20.51 18.34
CA SER A 315 11.05 20.19 17.15
C SER A 315 10.19 20.11 15.89
N ASP A 316 10.75 20.57 14.78
CA ASP A 316 10.27 20.28 13.43
C ASP A 316 10.59 18.81 13.11
N TRP A 317 9.80 17.90 13.65
CA TRP A 317 10.08 16.46 13.58
C TRP A 317 10.21 15.95 12.14
N SER A 318 9.39 16.44 11.23
CA SER A 318 9.43 16.07 9.81
C SER A 318 10.78 16.37 9.15
N LYS A 319 11.51 17.40 9.61
CA LYS A 319 12.85 17.73 9.14
C LYS A 319 13.97 16.93 9.81
N LYS A 320 13.68 16.25 10.92
CA LYS A 320 14.67 15.56 11.76
C LYS A 320 14.48 14.06 11.85
N GLY A 321 13.33 13.54 11.36
CA GLY A 321 12.98 12.13 11.44
C GLY A 321 13.32 11.37 10.17
N ILE A 322 13.91 10.19 10.31
CA ILE A 322 13.97 9.16 9.26
C ILE A 322 13.19 7.96 9.76
N ILE A 323 12.19 7.56 9.00
CA ILE A 323 11.47 6.30 9.21
C ILE A 323 12.18 5.23 8.40
N LEU A 324 12.36 4.05 8.96
CA LEU A 324 12.76 2.84 8.24
C LEU A 324 11.54 1.95 8.06
N LEU A 325 11.19 1.67 6.81
CA LEU A 325 10.25 0.64 6.43
C LEU A 325 11.05 -0.65 6.22
N VAL A 326 10.84 -1.62 7.08
CA VAL A 326 11.46 -2.94 6.99
C VAL A 326 10.41 -3.93 6.54
N MET A 327 10.62 -4.62 5.43
CA MET A 327 9.70 -5.60 4.83
C MET A 327 10.35 -6.97 4.78
N LYS A 328 9.53 -8.03 4.94
CA LYS A 328 9.96 -9.41 4.81
C LYS A 328 9.02 -10.23 3.94
N SER A 329 9.60 -11.09 3.07
CA SER A 329 8.85 -12.04 2.24
C SER A 329 8.33 -13.28 2.99
N ILE A 330 8.59 -13.39 4.30
CA ILE A 330 8.19 -14.52 5.14
C ILE A 330 6.66 -14.63 5.19
N ASP A 331 6.12 -15.83 4.98
CA ASP A 331 4.69 -16.10 4.97
C ASP A 331 4.09 -16.06 6.39
N GLN A 332 3.56 -14.91 6.75
CA GLN A 332 2.84 -14.65 7.99
C GLN A 332 1.47 -14.07 7.66
N THR A 333 0.42 -14.70 8.15
CA THR A 333 -0.95 -14.36 7.77
C THR A 333 -1.81 -13.97 8.95
N LEU A 334 -2.83 -13.16 8.66
CA LEU A 334 -3.92 -12.77 9.53
C LEU A 334 -5.23 -13.36 8.97
N GLU A 335 -6.26 -13.45 9.81
CA GLU A 335 -7.62 -13.68 9.37
C GLU A 335 -8.48 -12.45 9.70
N ILE A 336 -9.10 -11.85 8.67
CA ILE A 336 -10.09 -10.79 8.82
C ILE A 336 -11.47 -11.43 8.88
N LYS A 337 -12.31 -10.95 9.81
CA LYS A 337 -13.68 -11.41 10.05
C LYS A 337 -14.67 -10.25 10.14
N TRP A 338 -15.92 -10.57 9.92
CA TRP A 338 -17.06 -9.66 10.05
C TRP A 338 -17.80 -9.92 11.35
N ARG A 339 -17.51 -9.14 12.39
CA ARG A 339 -18.04 -9.38 13.74
C ARG A 339 -18.55 -8.11 14.40
N ARG A 340 -19.44 -8.26 15.35
CA ARG A 340 -19.84 -7.20 16.29
C ARG A 340 -18.78 -7.05 17.37
N THR A 341 -18.41 -5.82 17.70
CA THR A 341 -17.57 -5.52 18.86
C THR A 341 -18.15 -4.34 19.63
N TRP A 342 -17.89 -4.29 20.93
CA TRP A 342 -18.33 -3.21 21.81
C TRP A 342 -17.73 -1.84 21.40
N MET A 343 -16.53 -1.83 20.86
CA MET A 343 -15.86 -0.59 20.40
C MET A 343 -16.61 0.15 19.29
N ARG A 344 -17.50 -0.53 18.55
CA ARG A 344 -18.34 0.07 17.50
C ARG A 344 -19.84 -0.06 17.83
N LEU A 345 -20.20 0.09 19.09
CA LEU A 345 -21.59 0.03 19.56
C LEU A 345 -22.33 -1.22 19.03
N PHE A 346 -21.64 -2.36 19.06
CA PHE A 346 -22.12 -3.66 18.57
C PHE A 346 -22.50 -3.71 17.08
N GLN A 347 -22.09 -2.73 16.28
CA GLN A 347 -22.22 -2.83 14.82
C GLN A 347 -21.19 -3.84 14.28
N LYS A 348 -21.61 -4.60 13.25
CA LYS A 348 -20.69 -5.48 12.54
C LYS A 348 -19.68 -4.65 11.76
N HIS A 349 -18.41 -5.02 11.83
CA HIS A 349 -17.31 -4.40 11.09
C HIS A 349 -16.16 -5.37 10.88
N LEU A 350 -15.19 -4.97 10.07
CA LEU A 350 -13.94 -5.73 9.89
C LEU A 350 -13.15 -5.76 11.20
N THR A 351 -12.72 -6.94 11.60
CA THR A 351 -11.81 -7.16 12.74
C THR A 351 -10.88 -8.32 12.42
N THR A 352 -9.76 -8.45 13.13
CA THR A 352 -8.86 -9.58 12.97
C THR A 352 -9.13 -10.66 14.02
N ASP A 353 -9.00 -11.92 13.63
CA ASP A 353 -8.93 -13.03 14.56
C ASP A 353 -7.46 -13.35 14.89
N LEU A 354 -7.12 -13.26 16.17
CA LEU A 354 -5.74 -13.53 16.63
C LEU A 354 -5.52 -14.98 17.04
N LYS A 355 -6.53 -15.86 16.91
CA LYS A 355 -6.38 -17.26 17.28
C LYS A 355 -5.48 -18.01 16.30
N GLY A 356 -4.28 -18.33 16.77
CA GLY A 356 -3.35 -19.25 16.10
C GLY A 356 -2.36 -18.64 15.10
N GLN A 357 -2.40 -17.32 14.84
CA GLN A 357 -1.47 -16.67 13.92
C GLN A 357 -1.09 -15.29 14.46
N ASN A 358 0.13 -15.15 14.92
CA ASN A 358 0.67 -13.87 15.36
C ASN A 358 1.65 -13.35 14.32
N VAL A 359 1.25 -12.34 13.55
CA VAL A 359 2.24 -11.50 12.87
C VAL A 359 3.01 -10.76 13.96
N PRO A 360 4.33 -10.94 14.07
CA PRO A 360 5.09 -10.35 15.18
C PRO A 360 5.12 -8.83 15.06
N SER A 361 4.93 -8.15 16.19
CA SER A 361 5.12 -6.70 16.32
C SER A 361 6.57 -6.34 16.72
N TYR A 362 7.46 -7.31 16.72
CA TYR A 362 8.88 -7.14 17.05
C TYR A 362 9.75 -7.83 15.99
N MET A 363 10.63 -7.06 15.38
CA MET A 363 11.55 -7.54 14.36
C MET A 363 13.00 -7.19 14.76
N PRO A 364 13.85 -8.19 15.08
CA PRO A 364 15.23 -7.93 15.56
C PRO A 364 16.05 -7.04 14.63
N ILE A 365 15.97 -7.29 13.30
CA ILE A 365 16.73 -6.51 12.31
C ILE A 365 16.27 -5.04 12.27
N ALA A 366 14.97 -4.76 12.40
CA ALA A 366 14.44 -3.40 12.47
C ALA A 366 14.96 -2.66 13.70
N GLN A 367 15.03 -3.35 14.87
CA GLN A 367 15.58 -2.78 16.09
C GLN A 367 17.08 -2.47 15.96
N LYS A 368 17.86 -3.39 15.39
CA LYS A 368 19.29 -3.19 15.12
C LYS A 368 19.49 -2.01 14.17
N ALA A 369 18.76 -1.97 13.06
CA ALA A 369 18.85 -0.90 12.07
C ALA A 369 18.49 0.47 12.68
N SER A 370 17.39 0.57 13.43
CA SER A 370 16.99 1.81 14.13
C SER A 370 18.04 2.29 15.12
N THR A 371 18.65 1.37 15.89
CA THR A 371 19.70 1.71 16.87
C THR A 371 20.96 2.24 16.19
N LEU A 372 21.40 1.58 15.11
CA LEU A 372 22.56 2.03 14.34
C LEU A 372 22.29 3.35 13.62
N LEU A 373 21.12 3.48 12.98
CA LEU A 373 20.73 4.74 12.34
C LEU A 373 20.74 5.90 13.33
N ALA A 374 20.23 5.70 14.56
CA ALA A 374 20.23 6.74 15.59
C ALA A 374 21.65 7.21 15.96
N LYS A 375 22.64 6.29 15.98
CA LYS A 375 24.05 6.65 16.18
C LYS A 375 24.60 7.46 14.99
N ILE A 376 24.30 7.01 13.77
CA ILE A 376 24.75 7.67 12.53
C ILE A 376 24.22 9.11 12.43
N VAL A 377 22.96 9.33 12.79
CA VAL A 377 22.31 10.65 12.68
C VAL A 377 22.47 11.53 13.92
N GLY A 378 23.13 11.06 14.99
CA GLY A 378 23.25 11.80 16.25
C GLY A 378 21.89 12.02 16.92
N GLY A 379 21.09 10.97 17.05
CA GLY A 379 19.71 11.07 17.51
C GLY A 379 19.26 9.94 18.42
N VAL A 380 17.96 9.74 18.51
CA VAL A 380 17.32 8.69 19.33
C VAL A 380 16.56 7.71 18.45
N PRO A 381 16.65 6.40 18.72
CA PRO A 381 15.93 5.38 17.99
C PRO A 381 14.46 5.34 18.41
N GLN A 382 13.58 5.06 17.45
CA GLN A 382 12.12 5.06 17.62
C GLN A 382 11.45 3.86 16.94
N ASN A 383 10.30 3.45 17.50
CA ASN A 383 9.35 2.52 16.90
C ASN A 383 8.01 3.23 16.63
N VAL A 384 7.16 2.59 15.83
CA VAL A 384 5.76 3.00 15.72
C VAL A 384 4.96 2.59 16.97
N VAL A 385 4.06 3.47 17.40
CA VAL A 385 3.27 3.31 18.65
C VAL A 385 2.45 2.02 18.68
N SER A 386 1.89 1.58 17.53
CA SER A 386 1.08 0.36 17.46
C SER A 386 1.89 -0.90 17.82
N GLU A 387 3.14 -0.99 17.40
CA GLU A 387 4.01 -2.14 17.72
C GLU A 387 4.37 -2.20 19.20
N VAL A 388 4.55 -1.03 19.85
CA VAL A 388 4.98 -0.96 21.26
C VAL A 388 3.80 -1.03 22.20
N VAL A 389 2.79 -0.16 22.02
CA VAL A 389 1.68 0.00 22.97
C VAL A 389 0.58 -1.03 22.72
N MET A 390 0.24 -1.29 21.47
CA MET A 390 -0.84 -2.21 21.12
C MET A 390 -0.34 -3.64 20.87
N GLY A 391 0.98 -3.82 20.70
CA GLY A 391 1.58 -5.10 20.32
C GLY A 391 1.08 -5.60 18.95
N THR A 392 0.80 -4.66 18.03
CA THR A 392 0.28 -4.94 16.69
C THR A 392 1.19 -4.35 15.62
N PRO A 393 1.51 -5.09 14.55
CA PRO A 393 2.29 -4.56 13.45
C PRO A 393 1.59 -3.39 12.77
N ALA A 394 2.39 -2.48 12.19
CA ALA A 394 1.92 -1.47 11.26
C ALA A 394 2.23 -1.91 9.83
N THR A 395 1.34 -1.63 8.90
CA THR A 395 1.57 -1.91 7.48
C THR A 395 0.96 -0.83 6.59
N ALA A 396 1.65 -0.53 5.48
CA ALA A 396 1.10 0.21 4.35
C ALA A 396 0.69 -0.73 3.20
N HIS A 397 0.90 -2.04 3.33
CA HIS A 397 0.78 -3.01 2.25
C HIS A 397 -0.06 -4.23 2.66
N MET A 398 -1.37 -4.00 2.91
CA MET A 398 -2.31 -5.09 3.12
C MET A 398 -2.48 -5.88 1.82
N LEU A 399 -2.39 -7.21 1.90
CA LEU A 399 -2.51 -8.15 0.78
C LEU A 399 -3.39 -9.35 1.17
N GLY A 400 -3.96 -10.06 0.18
CA GLY A 400 -4.72 -11.28 0.41
C GLY A 400 -6.14 -11.08 0.97
N GLY A 401 -6.76 -12.16 1.37
CA GLY A 401 -8.18 -12.20 1.82
C GLY A 401 -9.16 -12.65 0.75
N CYS A 402 -8.80 -12.48 -0.53
CA CYS A 402 -9.43 -13.07 -1.71
C CYS A 402 -8.34 -13.65 -2.62
N SER A 403 -7.36 -14.36 -2.05
CA SER A 403 -6.16 -14.80 -2.77
C SER A 403 -6.50 -15.67 -3.98
N LEU A 404 -5.73 -15.48 -5.07
CA LEU A 404 -5.72 -16.41 -6.21
C LEU A 404 -5.49 -17.83 -5.73
N SER A 405 -6.15 -18.81 -6.35
CA SER A 405 -6.06 -20.22 -5.95
C SER A 405 -6.01 -21.16 -7.13
N ASP A 406 -5.54 -22.37 -6.88
CA ASP A 406 -5.54 -23.45 -7.86
C ASP A 406 -6.96 -23.81 -8.32
N ILE A 407 -7.08 -24.32 -9.53
CA ILE A 407 -8.36 -24.82 -10.07
C ILE A 407 -8.85 -25.99 -9.20
N GLY A 408 -10.14 -25.99 -8.88
CA GLY A 408 -10.77 -27.05 -8.09
C GLY A 408 -10.54 -26.96 -6.58
N VAL A 409 -9.80 -25.96 -6.11
CA VAL A 409 -9.63 -25.70 -4.66
C VAL A 409 -10.74 -24.77 -4.18
N ASP A 410 -11.37 -25.08 -3.02
CA ASP A 410 -12.30 -24.18 -2.37
C ASP A 410 -11.62 -22.86 -2.01
N SER A 411 -12.02 -21.79 -2.67
CA SER A 411 -11.48 -20.44 -2.49
C SER A 411 -12.53 -19.38 -2.84
N VAL A 412 -12.22 -18.12 -2.57
CA VAL A 412 -13.09 -16.99 -2.90
C VAL A 412 -13.13 -16.76 -4.40
N ILE A 413 -11.94 -16.73 -5.03
CA ILE A 413 -11.76 -16.52 -6.46
C ILE A 413 -10.90 -17.64 -7.08
N ASN A 414 -11.05 -17.83 -8.37
CA ASN A 414 -10.18 -18.69 -9.16
C ASN A 414 -8.92 -17.91 -9.62
N GLN A 415 -8.03 -18.57 -10.38
CA GLN A 415 -6.82 -17.95 -10.95
C GLN A 415 -7.11 -16.86 -12.00
N TRP A 416 -8.36 -16.73 -12.43
CA TRP A 416 -8.84 -15.72 -13.37
C TRP A 416 -9.57 -14.56 -12.68
N HIS A 417 -9.39 -14.43 -11.35
CA HIS A 417 -9.98 -13.39 -10.53
C HIS A 417 -11.50 -13.47 -10.33
N GLU A 418 -12.19 -14.47 -10.89
CA GLU A 418 -13.65 -14.60 -10.81
C GLU A 418 -14.07 -15.27 -9.49
N LEU A 419 -15.13 -14.74 -8.86
CA LEU A 419 -15.74 -15.39 -7.70
C LEU A 419 -16.31 -16.75 -8.11
N GLN A 420 -15.85 -17.83 -7.47
CA GLN A 420 -16.20 -19.21 -7.90
C GLN A 420 -17.70 -19.50 -7.89
N SER A 421 -18.48 -18.84 -7.04
CA SER A 421 -19.92 -19.06 -6.90
C SER A 421 -20.78 -18.02 -7.60
N TYR A 422 -20.19 -17.03 -8.26
CA TYR A 422 -20.90 -15.92 -8.87
C TYR A 422 -20.25 -15.49 -10.18
N PRO A 423 -20.59 -16.15 -11.31
CA PRO A 423 -20.08 -15.78 -12.63
C PRO A 423 -20.33 -14.30 -12.95
N GLY A 424 -19.31 -13.61 -13.46
CA GLY A 424 -19.38 -12.18 -13.74
C GLY A 424 -19.02 -11.26 -12.56
N LEU A 425 -18.74 -11.81 -11.38
CA LEU A 425 -18.14 -11.05 -10.27
C LEU A 425 -16.65 -11.34 -10.20
N TYR A 426 -15.84 -10.29 -10.15
CA TYR A 426 -14.38 -10.39 -10.13
C TYR A 426 -13.76 -9.57 -9.01
N VAL A 427 -12.56 -9.93 -8.58
CA VAL A 427 -11.74 -9.14 -7.65
C VAL A 427 -10.42 -8.78 -8.33
N CYS A 428 -10.07 -7.50 -8.37
CA CYS A 428 -8.84 -7.03 -9.02
C CYS A 428 -8.18 -5.90 -8.21
N ASP A 429 -7.57 -6.25 -7.10
CA ASP A 429 -6.77 -5.37 -6.24
C ASP A 429 -5.77 -6.17 -5.40
N GLY A 430 -5.16 -5.57 -4.38
CA GLY A 430 -4.19 -6.24 -3.52
C GLY A 430 -4.74 -7.45 -2.75
N SER A 431 -6.07 -7.63 -2.67
CA SER A 431 -6.67 -8.78 -1.98
C SER A 431 -6.47 -10.10 -2.71
N VAL A 432 -6.12 -10.08 -4.00
CA VAL A 432 -5.88 -11.29 -4.80
C VAL A 432 -4.48 -11.87 -4.62
N ILE A 433 -3.53 -11.12 -4.05
CA ILE A 433 -2.13 -11.53 -3.92
C ILE A 433 -1.98 -12.62 -2.86
N PRO A 434 -1.41 -13.79 -3.21
CA PRO A 434 -1.39 -14.96 -2.34
C PRO A 434 -0.15 -15.07 -1.43
N SER A 435 0.80 -14.10 -1.46
CA SER A 435 2.03 -14.12 -0.65
C SER A 435 2.45 -12.75 -0.14
N ASN A 436 3.36 -12.69 0.83
CA ASN A 436 4.12 -11.46 1.09
C ASN A 436 5.14 -11.26 -0.04
N LEU A 437 5.22 -10.05 -0.56
CA LEU A 437 6.09 -9.75 -1.70
C LEU A 437 7.51 -9.36 -1.28
N GLY A 438 7.70 -8.89 -0.03
CA GLY A 438 8.98 -8.34 0.43
C GLY A 438 9.37 -7.00 -0.23
N VAL A 439 8.52 -6.49 -1.11
CA VAL A 439 8.65 -5.19 -1.79
C VAL A 439 7.31 -4.47 -1.81
N ASN A 440 7.32 -3.19 -2.20
CA ASN A 440 6.12 -2.37 -2.37
C ASN A 440 5.21 -2.98 -3.45
N PRO A 441 3.92 -3.27 -3.18
CA PRO A 441 3.10 -4.17 -4.02
C PRO A 441 2.49 -3.52 -5.26
N SER A 442 2.55 -2.19 -5.39
CA SER A 442 1.78 -1.45 -6.41
C SER A 442 2.07 -1.91 -7.84
N LEU A 443 3.33 -2.20 -8.18
CA LEU A 443 3.68 -2.68 -9.52
C LEU A 443 3.13 -4.09 -9.78
N THR A 444 3.19 -4.99 -8.78
CA THR A 444 2.63 -6.35 -8.89
C THR A 444 1.11 -6.33 -9.02
N ILE A 445 0.41 -5.45 -8.27
CA ILE A 445 -1.04 -5.27 -8.40
C ILE A 445 -1.38 -4.79 -9.81
N SER A 446 -0.60 -3.85 -10.37
CA SER A 446 -0.81 -3.36 -11.74
C SER A 446 -0.54 -4.43 -12.78
N ALA A 447 0.52 -5.23 -12.64
CA ALA A 447 0.82 -6.33 -13.55
C ALA A 447 -0.27 -7.41 -13.54
N LEU A 448 -0.84 -7.73 -12.37
CA LEU A 448 -2.01 -8.62 -12.26
C LEU A 448 -3.25 -8.03 -12.90
N ALA A 449 -3.47 -6.72 -12.79
CA ALA A 449 -4.59 -6.04 -13.45
C ALA A 449 -4.43 -6.04 -14.97
N GLU A 450 -3.22 -5.89 -15.48
CA GLU A 450 -2.93 -6.04 -16.92
C GLU A 450 -3.25 -7.46 -17.42
N ARG A 451 -2.78 -8.49 -16.71
CA ARG A 451 -3.14 -9.89 -17.00
C ARG A 451 -4.64 -10.11 -16.92
N PHE A 452 -5.31 -9.62 -15.88
CA PHE A 452 -6.75 -9.73 -15.72
C PHE A 452 -7.51 -9.09 -16.89
N ALA A 453 -7.07 -7.95 -17.40
CA ALA A 453 -7.71 -7.26 -18.50
C ALA A 453 -7.70 -8.06 -19.82
N THR A 454 -6.70 -8.94 -20.04
CA THR A 454 -6.60 -9.75 -21.27
C THR A 454 -7.72 -10.77 -21.43
N GLN A 455 -8.49 -11.07 -20.38
CA GLN A 455 -9.60 -12.03 -20.43
C GLN A 455 -10.88 -11.47 -21.07
N PHE A 456 -10.95 -10.15 -21.24
CA PHE A 456 -12.16 -9.51 -21.72
C PHE A 456 -12.07 -9.24 -23.23
N PRO A 457 -13.16 -9.46 -23.98
CA PRO A 457 -13.21 -9.08 -25.36
C PRO A 457 -13.12 -7.55 -25.50
N LEU A 458 -12.74 -7.10 -26.67
CA LEU A 458 -12.80 -5.68 -27.01
C LEU A 458 -14.21 -5.13 -26.82
N ALA A 459 -14.30 -3.85 -26.47
CA ALA A 459 -15.59 -3.17 -26.36
C ALA A 459 -16.35 -3.25 -27.71
N SER A 460 -17.68 -3.34 -27.62
CA SER A 460 -18.52 -3.37 -28.81
C SER A 460 -18.23 -2.16 -29.70
N GLY A 461 -17.98 -2.44 -30.99
CA GLY A 461 -17.63 -1.41 -31.98
C GLY A 461 -16.14 -1.03 -32.04
N MET A 462 -15.30 -1.56 -31.15
CA MET A 462 -13.85 -1.34 -31.23
C MET A 462 -13.23 -2.33 -32.25
N THR A 463 -12.43 -1.79 -33.18
CA THR A 463 -11.64 -2.61 -34.09
C THR A 463 -10.28 -2.99 -33.49
N ASN A 464 -9.68 -4.09 -34.01
CA ASN A 464 -8.33 -4.48 -33.59
C ASN A 464 -7.30 -3.36 -33.85
N SER A 465 -7.40 -2.68 -35.00
CA SER A 465 -6.51 -1.56 -35.35
C SER A 465 -6.62 -0.39 -34.39
N GLU A 466 -7.82 -0.04 -33.97
CA GLU A 466 -8.02 1.02 -32.95
C GLU A 466 -7.48 0.56 -31.57
N PHE A 467 -7.69 -0.68 -31.20
CA PHE A 467 -7.13 -1.25 -29.98
C PHE A 467 -5.59 -1.20 -29.98
N GLU A 468 -4.95 -1.67 -31.06
CA GLU A 468 -3.49 -1.62 -31.23
C GLU A 468 -2.96 -0.19 -31.19
N ARG A 469 -3.65 0.74 -31.88
CA ARG A 469 -3.30 2.17 -31.80
C ARG A 469 -3.30 2.68 -30.38
N ARG A 470 -4.33 2.36 -29.58
CA ARG A 470 -4.42 2.75 -28.16
C ARG A 470 -3.32 2.10 -27.32
N CYS A 471 -3.02 0.82 -27.53
CA CYS A 471 -1.93 0.13 -26.85
C CYS A 471 -0.55 0.73 -27.18
N ASN A 472 -0.33 1.29 -28.37
CA ASN A 472 0.91 1.94 -28.75
C ASN A 472 1.09 3.31 -28.09
N ILE A 473 -0.01 4.00 -27.74
CA ILE A 473 0.02 5.26 -26.97
C ILE A 473 0.47 4.99 -25.54
N ILE A 474 -0.11 4.01 -24.90
CA ILE A 474 0.17 3.64 -23.51
C ILE A 474 1.12 2.42 -23.46
#